data_4243d89baadc6a74a449ea318d4fe037
#
_entry.id   4243d89baadc6a74a449ea318d4fe037
#
_cell.length_a   1.000
_cell.length_b   1.000
_cell.length_c   1.000
_cell.angle_alpha   90.00
_cell.angle_beta   90.00
_cell.angle_gamma   90.00
#
_symmetry.space_group_name_H-M   'P 1'
#
loop_
_entity.id
_entity.type
_entity.pdbx_description
1 polymer ?
#
loop_
_entity_poly.entity_id
_entity_poly.type
_entity_poly.pdbx_seq_one_letter_code
_entity_poly.pdbx_strand_id
1 'polypeptide(L)'
;MLKIRGLGMKYTGTAGILYDRLKSEILVADGAFGTYYAKKYDTGSLPELANLQASDRVLSIHKEYIEAGAKIIRTNTFASNTVCLATGFDEVRNNIKNAVDIAREAVKGTDVLVAADIGPIPGENMIEKEHIEKEYVDIVNVFKECGVDIFVFETFPELGFIDKAIENAGENGFVITQFAINQFGYSSAGFSARKLIEEAGKNSYIDACGFNCGVGPGHMKKLVQSIINRNDKYFAVLPNAGYPQVVSGRMVFDDNNAAYFSQIMHDLAEDGADIIGGCCGTTPEYIRQMVLKTADVVHMKNASIKEEITEKKTANDVSFYKGKEGRKLIAVELAPPLGIDDEKIMDAAFFMKEIGVDVLTFPDSPSGRTRADSILMAEKVSRETGMCVMPHICCRDKNAIAMRSQLLGAHINDINNFLVITGDPIPSVVRASVKSVFNFDSVGLMNIISDMNQEQFAGKPVIYGGAINQGRVNFKVELERVKKKMEAGATFFMTQPVFSCLLYTSDAAD
;
A
#
# COMPACT_ATOMS: atom_id res chain seq x y z
N MET A 1 10.75 -25.10 9.80
CA MET A 1 10.92 -25.34 11.25
C MET A 1 10.52 -24.06 11.97
N LEU A 2 9.30 -23.96 12.45
CA LEU A 2 8.82 -22.86 13.27
C LEU A 2 9.52 -22.93 14.62
N LYS A 3 10.44 -22.00 14.89
CA LYS A 3 10.94 -21.78 16.24
C LYS A 3 9.83 -21.12 17.05
N ILE A 4 9.13 -21.89 17.86
CA ILE A 4 8.32 -21.38 18.99
C ILE A 4 9.32 -20.72 19.94
N ARG A 5 9.35 -19.38 19.96
CA ARG A 5 10.12 -18.61 20.97
C ARG A 5 9.45 -18.86 22.31
N GLY A 6 10.21 -19.46 23.25
CA GLY A 6 9.74 -19.79 24.57
C GLY A 6 9.34 -18.56 25.40
N LEU A 7 8.52 -18.78 26.41
CA LEU A 7 8.01 -17.86 27.44
C LEU A 7 9.15 -17.26 28.31
N GLY A 8 10.03 -16.45 27.69
CA GLY A 8 10.99 -15.57 28.36
C GLY A 8 10.74 -14.14 27.93
N MET A 9 11.01 -13.13 28.77
CA MET A 9 10.79 -11.72 28.46
C MET A 9 11.35 -11.39 27.06
N LYS A 10 10.45 -11.05 26.12
CA LYS A 10 10.80 -10.80 24.70
C LYS A 10 11.64 -9.52 24.59
N TYR A 11 11.46 -8.55 25.49
CA TYR A 11 12.10 -7.24 25.46
C TYR A 11 12.77 -6.89 26.79
N THR A 12 13.83 -6.07 26.70
CA THR A 12 14.52 -5.40 27.81
C THR A 12 14.57 -3.90 27.49
N GLY A 13 15.06 -3.07 28.39
CA GLY A 13 15.26 -1.65 28.13
C GLY A 13 13.95 -0.88 27.92
N THR A 14 14.00 0.13 27.03
CA THR A 14 12.84 0.98 26.73
C THR A 14 11.79 0.26 25.89
N ALA A 15 12.18 -0.69 25.05
CA ALA A 15 11.27 -1.59 24.34
C ALA A 15 10.42 -2.43 25.28
N GLY A 16 11.02 -2.91 26.42
CA GLY A 16 10.29 -3.61 27.45
C GLY A 16 9.27 -2.73 28.15
N ILE A 17 9.65 -1.51 28.47
CA ILE A 17 8.74 -0.52 29.08
C ILE A 17 7.57 -0.21 28.14
N LEU A 18 7.84 0.03 26.84
CA LEU A 18 6.79 0.26 25.85
C LEU A 18 5.83 -0.91 25.77
N TYR A 19 6.35 -2.14 25.65
CA TYR A 19 5.55 -3.35 25.55
C TYR A 19 4.66 -3.54 26.81
N ASP A 20 5.19 -3.28 28.00
CA ASP A 20 4.42 -3.42 29.24
C ASP A 20 3.33 -2.35 29.37
N ARG A 21 3.61 -1.12 28.98
CA ARG A 21 2.62 -0.03 28.95
C ARG A 21 1.48 -0.30 27.97
N LEU A 22 1.80 -0.78 26.76
CA LEU A 22 0.79 -1.12 25.75
C LEU A 22 -0.17 -2.25 26.14
N LYS A 23 0.09 -2.98 27.23
CA LYS A 23 -0.87 -3.97 27.78
C LYS A 23 -2.06 -3.33 28.47
N SER A 24 -1.93 -2.10 28.94
CA SER A 24 -2.94 -1.45 29.79
C SER A 24 -3.24 0.01 29.45
N GLU A 25 -2.43 0.63 28.58
CA GLU A 25 -2.56 2.04 28.24
C GLU A 25 -2.63 2.25 26.74
N ILE A 26 -3.40 3.26 26.32
CA ILE A 26 -3.28 3.85 24.99
C ILE A 26 -2.16 4.88 25.08
N LEU A 27 -1.15 4.75 24.21
CA LEU A 27 -0.01 5.64 24.24
C LEU A 27 -0.13 6.76 23.21
N VAL A 28 0.07 7.98 23.65
CA VAL A 28 0.07 9.16 22.80
C VAL A 28 1.51 9.42 22.32
N ALA A 29 1.73 9.32 21.02
CA ALA A 29 2.96 9.76 20.37
C ALA A 29 2.92 11.28 20.10
N ASP A 30 4.05 11.83 19.73
CA ASP A 30 4.18 13.23 19.30
C ASP A 30 3.41 13.52 17.99
N GLY A 31 3.51 14.74 17.52
CA GLY A 31 2.96 15.21 16.25
C GLY A 31 4.00 15.39 15.17
N ALA A 32 3.67 16.23 14.19
CA ALA A 32 4.57 16.54 13.08
C ALA A 32 5.85 17.24 13.54
N PHE A 33 7.00 16.70 13.18
CA PHE A 33 8.24 17.43 13.37
C PHE A 33 8.49 18.43 12.23
N GLY A 34 8.58 17.96 11.00
CA GLY A 34 9.02 18.75 9.85
C GLY A 34 8.11 19.95 9.54
N THR A 35 6.80 19.74 9.45
CA THR A 35 5.86 20.85 9.15
C THR A 35 5.74 21.82 10.31
N TYR A 36 5.87 21.37 11.55
CA TYR A 36 5.88 22.25 12.71
C TYR A 36 7.17 23.06 12.81
N TYR A 37 8.33 22.43 12.55
CA TYR A 37 9.64 23.10 12.47
C TYR A 37 9.63 24.19 11.41
N ALA A 38 9.15 23.88 10.20
CA ALA A 38 9.05 24.83 9.09
C ALA A 38 8.13 26.02 9.43
N LYS A 39 6.97 25.78 10.05
CA LYS A 39 6.04 26.81 10.49
C LYS A 39 6.64 27.70 11.59
N LYS A 40 7.27 27.09 12.59
CA LYS A 40 7.78 27.79 13.77
C LYS A 40 9.00 28.66 13.48
N TYR A 41 9.88 28.21 12.58
CA TYR A 41 11.13 28.91 12.28
C TYR A 41 11.16 29.56 10.89
N ASP A 42 10.03 29.58 10.19
CA ASP A 42 9.85 30.13 8.83
C ASP A 42 10.97 29.68 7.86
N THR A 43 11.22 28.39 7.81
CA THR A 43 12.28 27.79 6.99
C THR A 43 11.74 26.78 5.99
N GLY A 44 12.39 26.68 4.82
CA GLY A 44 12.15 25.63 3.83
C GLY A 44 13.25 24.54 3.83
N SER A 45 14.19 24.61 4.78
CA SER A 45 15.26 23.63 4.90
C SER A 45 14.74 22.31 5.46
N LEU A 46 15.42 21.21 5.15
CA LEU A 46 15.16 19.93 5.80
C LEU A 46 15.39 20.05 7.31
N PRO A 47 14.40 19.66 8.14
CA PRO A 47 14.51 19.78 9.59
C PRO A 47 15.64 18.94 10.17
N GLU A 48 16.03 17.84 9.53
CA GLU A 48 17.12 16.96 9.92
C GLU A 48 18.47 17.67 9.92
N LEU A 49 18.68 18.67 9.07
CA LEU A 49 19.90 19.49 9.07
C LEU A 49 20.07 20.26 10.40
N ALA A 50 18.96 20.57 11.07
CA ALA A 50 18.98 21.25 12.35
C ALA A 50 19.58 20.41 13.49
N ASN A 51 19.64 19.09 13.35
CA ASN A 51 20.31 18.22 14.34
C ASN A 51 21.77 18.65 14.57
N LEU A 52 22.43 19.15 13.53
CA LEU A 52 23.82 19.62 13.57
C LEU A 52 23.94 21.14 13.61
N GLN A 53 23.01 21.88 13.00
CA GLN A 53 23.13 23.32 12.78
C GLN A 53 22.35 24.17 13.79
N ALA A 54 21.29 23.61 14.42
CA ALA A 54 20.39 24.31 15.33
C ALA A 54 19.73 23.33 16.33
N SER A 55 20.54 22.57 17.04
CA SER A 55 20.12 21.53 17.97
C SER A 55 19.18 22.00 19.08
N ASP A 56 19.32 23.25 19.51
CA ASP A 56 18.44 23.93 20.47
C ASP A 56 17.00 24.07 19.96
N ARG A 57 16.81 24.28 18.63
CA ARG A 57 15.49 24.32 18.00
C ARG A 57 14.83 22.94 17.99
N VAL A 58 15.60 21.90 17.68
CA VAL A 58 15.13 20.49 17.72
C VAL A 58 14.75 20.13 19.14
N LEU A 59 15.60 20.44 20.12
CA LEU A 59 15.34 20.22 21.54
C LEU A 59 14.05 20.92 22.02
N SER A 60 13.83 22.20 21.58
CA SER A 60 12.62 22.96 21.92
C SER A 60 11.37 22.27 21.43
N ILE A 61 11.35 21.74 20.20
CA ILE A 61 10.17 21.06 19.64
C ILE A 61 9.86 19.78 20.42
N HIS A 62 10.89 18.96 20.70
CA HIS A 62 10.68 17.75 21.52
C HIS A 62 10.09 18.09 22.88
N LYS A 63 10.62 19.09 23.57
CA LYS A 63 10.10 19.54 24.88
C LYS A 63 8.66 20.01 24.80
N GLU A 64 8.26 20.73 23.74
CA GLU A 64 6.87 21.18 23.57
C GLU A 64 5.89 20.03 23.37
N TYR A 65 6.30 18.97 22.67
CA TYR A 65 5.48 17.75 22.56
C TYR A 65 5.41 16.98 23.88
N ILE A 66 6.50 16.91 24.64
CA ILE A 66 6.51 16.33 25.99
C ILE A 66 5.60 17.10 26.93
N GLU A 67 5.68 18.43 26.94
CA GLU A 67 4.81 19.32 27.72
C GLU A 67 3.32 19.22 27.28
N ALA A 68 3.07 18.88 26.01
CA ALA A 68 1.73 18.60 25.51
C ALA A 68 1.18 17.25 25.97
N GLY A 69 2.02 16.38 26.56
CA GLY A 69 1.65 15.10 27.13
C GLY A 69 2.00 13.88 26.28
N ALA A 70 2.81 14.04 25.24
CA ALA A 70 3.32 12.90 24.45
C ALA A 70 4.09 11.93 25.37
N LYS A 71 3.88 10.64 25.17
CA LYS A 71 4.55 9.53 25.90
C LYS A 71 5.59 8.80 25.05
N ILE A 72 5.57 9.06 23.77
CA ILE A 72 6.56 8.61 22.78
C ILE A 72 6.93 9.83 21.94
N ILE A 73 8.21 10.13 21.81
CA ILE A 73 8.73 11.10 20.83
C ILE A 73 9.60 10.38 19.80
N ARG A 74 9.47 10.77 18.54
CA ARG A 74 10.29 10.28 17.44
C ARG A 74 11.51 11.18 17.27
N THR A 75 12.68 10.60 16.99
CA THR A 75 13.87 11.38 16.66
C THR A 75 13.64 12.22 15.40
N ASN A 76 14.34 13.33 15.24
CA ASN A 76 14.26 14.15 14.02
C ASN A 76 15.11 13.54 12.90
N THR A 77 14.71 12.37 12.39
CA THR A 77 15.51 11.55 11.47
C THR A 77 14.71 10.92 10.32
N PHE A 78 13.48 11.34 10.10
CA PHE A 78 12.62 10.82 9.01
C PHE A 78 13.34 10.80 7.65
N ALA A 79 14.04 11.87 7.31
CA ALA A 79 14.78 12.01 6.06
C ALA A 79 16.31 11.89 6.26
N SER A 80 16.79 11.30 7.37
CA SER A 80 18.22 11.09 7.63
C SER A 80 18.75 9.89 6.83
N ASN A 81 18.89 10.08 5.52
CA ASN A 81 19.45 9.13 4.57
C ASN A 81 20.34 9.86 3.55
N THR A 82 21.14 9.11 2.81
CA THR A 82 22.13 9.66 1.88
C THR A 82 21.50 10.47 0.75
N VAL A 83 20.31 10.09 0.30
CA VAL A 83 19.59 10.75 -0.80
C VAL A 83 19.02 12.09 -0.36
N CYS A 84 18.27 12.11 0.75
CA CYS A 84 17.63 13.33 1.25
C CYS A 84 18.63 14.36 1.75
N LEU A 85 19.66 13.92 2.47
CA LEU A 85 20.72 14.81 2.97
C LEU A 85 21.76 15.16 1.91
N ALA A 86 21.71 14.52 0.72
CA ALA A 86 22.65 14.68 -0.37
C ALA A 86 24.12 14.55 0.08
N THR A 87 24.42 13.50 0.88
CA THR A 87 25.72 13.33 1.54
C THR A 87 26.13 11.87 1.63
N GLY A 88 27.34 11.60 2.17
CA GLY A 88 27.80 10.23 2.45
C GLY A 88 27.20 9.65 3.73
N PHE A 89 27.34 8.35 3.91
CA PHE A 89 26.72 7.66 5.05
C PHE A 89 27.34 8.04 6.41
N ASP A 90 28.61 8.50 6.44
CA ASP A 90 29.24 8.97 7.67
C ASP A 90 28.57 10.22 8.25
N GLU A 91 28.14 11.14 7.38
CA GLU A 91 27.36 12.32 7.77
C GLU A 91 25.96 11.96 8.21
N VAL A 92 25.31 10.98 7.54
CA VAL A 92 24.03 10.42 7.98
C VAL A 92 24.16 9.83 9.38
N ARG A 93 25.18 9.01 9.61
CA ARG A 93 25.52 8.46 10.94
C ARG A 93 25.67 9.54 12.00
N ASN A 94 26.41 10.60 11.69
CA ASN A 94 26.61 11.72 12.61
C ASN A 94 25.31 12.47 12.89
N ASN A 95 24.48 12.68 11.86
CA ASN A 95 23.17 13.30 11.98
C ASN A 95 22.24 12.49 12.92
N ILE A 96 22.15 11.19 12.74
CA ILE A 96 21.35 10.29 13.57
C ILE A 96 21.83 10.32 15.03
N LYS A 97 23.14 10.23 15.28
CA LYS A 97 23.70 10.28 16.65
C LYS A 97 23.30 11.56 17.37
N ASN A 98 23.45 12.71 16.71
CA ASN A 98 23.04 13.99 17.28
C ASN A 98 21.54 14.07 17.55
N ALA A 99 20.70 13.58 16.62
CA ALA A 99 19.25 13.54 16.82
C ALA A 99 18.85 12.71 18.04
N VAL A 100 19.49 11.55 18.23
CA VAL A 100 19.25 10.68 19.40
C VAL A 100 19.68 11.38 20.69
N ASP A 101 20.86 12.04 20.71
CA ASP A 101 21.35 12.76 21.88
C ASP A 101 20.41 13.91 22.27
N ILE A 102 19.90 14.66 21.27
CA ILE A 102 18.93 15.74 21.51
C ILE A 102 17.60 15.19 22.07
N ALA A 103 17.09 14.11 21.48
CA ALA A 103 15.85 13.48 21.95
C ALA A 103 16.01 12.94 23.39
N ARG A 104 17.14 12.35 23.72
CA ARG A 104 17.46 11.89 25.08
C ARG A 104 17.56 13.03 26.09
N GLU A 105 18.15 14.14 25.70
CA GLU A 105 18.20 15.33 26.57
C GLU A 105 16.77 15.89 26.80
N ALA A 106 15.91 15.84 25.76
CA ALA A 106 14.53 16.29 25.91
C ALA A 106 13.72 15.47 26.93
N VAL A 107 13.90 14.14 26.96
CA VAL A 107 13.14 13.24 27.85
C VAL A 107 13.74 13.10 29.23
N LYS A 108 14.87 13.74 29.52
CA LYS A 108 15.59 13.60 30.78
C LYS A 108 14.71 14.00 31.99
N GLY A 109 14.53 13.08 32.92
CA GLY A 109 13.68 13.29 34.09
C GLY A 109 12.19 13.09 33.86
N THR A 110 11.80 12.52 32.71
CA THR A 110 10.42 12.18 32.35
C THR A 110 10.25 10.67 32.18
N ASP A 111 9.01 10.22 31.99
CA ASP A 111 8.65 8.83 31.62
C ASP A 111 8.45 8.63 30.11
N VAL A 112 8.83 9.61 29.31
CA VAL A 112 8.65 9.62 27.84
C VAL A 112 9.70 8.75 27.17
N LEU A 113 9.29 7.98 26.18
CA LEU A 113 10.13 7.05 25.43
C LEU A 113 10.63 7.71 24.14
N VAL A 114 11.87 7.39 23.74
CA VAL A 114 12.46 7.84 22.47
C VAL A 114 12.39 6.71 21.46
N ALA A 115 11.82 6.97 20.30
CA ALA A 115 11.76 6.06 19.17
C ALA A 115 12.60 6.57 18.00
N ALA A 116 13.36 5.66 17.37
CA ALA A 116 14.03 5.90 16.11
C ALA A 116 13.00 6.14 15.01
N ASP A 117 13.07 7.25 14.32
CA ASP A 117 12.20 7.58 13.19
C ASP A 117 12.89 7.31 11.86
N ILE A 118 12.32 6.47 11.03
CA ILE A 118 12.89 6.01 9.76
C ILE A 118 11.82 6.18 8.68
N GLY A 119 12.05 7.10 7.75
CA GLY A 119 11.19 7.34 6.59
C GLY A 119 11.70 6.72 5.29
N PRO A 120 10.90 6.77 4.20
CA PRO A 120 11.27 6.23 2.90
C PRO A 120 12.47 6.96 2.28
N ILE A 121 13.42 6.21 1.71
CA ILE A 121 14.50 6.73 0.88
C ILE A 121 13.92 6.97 -0.53
N PRO A 122 13.90 8.21 -1.05
CA PRO A 122 13.34 8.45 -2.37
C PRO A 122 14.24 7.92 -3.49
N GLY A 123 13.63 7.58 -4.64
CA GLY A 123 14.38 7.16 -5.83
C GLY A 123 14.47 5.64 -6.04
N GLU A 124 13.62 4.85 -5.43
CA GLU A 124 13.55 3.38 -5.56
C GLU A 124 13.59 2.86 -7.02
N ASN A 125 13.15 3.67 -7.98
CA ASN A 125 13.19 3.33 -9.41
C ASN A 125 14.53 3.67 -10.10
N MET A 126 15.44 4.36 -9.43
CA MET A 126 16.71 4.87 -9.99
C MET A 126 17.95 4.32 -9.27
N ILE A 127 17.78 3.71 -8.12
CA ILE A 127 18.82 3.14 -7.28
C ILE A 127 18.62 1.63 -7.21
N GLU A 128 19.69 0.84 -7.25
CA GLU A 128 19.60 -0.62 -7.10
C GLU A 128 18.97 -0.98 -5.75
N LYS A 129 17.99 -1.85 -5.76
CA LYS A 129 17.23 -2.27 -4.58
C LYS A 129 18.14 -2.69 -3.41
N GLU A 130 19.17 -3.48 -3.71
CA GLU A 130 20.13 -3.99 -2.71
C GLU A 130 20.86 -2.86 -1.99
N HIS A 131 21.09 -1.73 -2.66
CA HIS A 131 21.74 -0.56 -2.05
C HIS A 131 20.84 0.13 -1.03
N ILE A 132 19.57 0.30 -1.39
CA ILE A 132 18.56 0.89 -0.49
C ILE A 132 18.32 -0.02 0.72
N GLU A 133 18.15 -1.34 0.50
CA GLU A 133 17.99 -2.31 1.58
C GLU A 133 19.17 -2.29 2.55
N LYS A 134 20.40 -2.19 2.01
CA LYS A 134 21.62 -2.09 2.83
C LYS A 134 21.60 -0.81 3.65
N GLU A 135 21.28 0.33 3.08
CA GLU A 135 21.25 1.60 3.79
C GLU A 135 20.25 1.58 4.95
N TYR A 136 19.06 1.00 4.79
CA TYR A 136 18.13 0.83 5.91
C TYR A 136 18.71 -0.02 7.03
N VAL A 137 19.40 -1.11 6.71
CA VAL A 137 20.08 -1.93 7.73
C VAL A 137 21.16 -1.14 8.44
N ASP A 138 21.96 -0.36 7.70
CA ASP A 138 23.02 0.48 8.26
C ASP A 138 22.44 1.59 9.16
N ILE A 139 21.31 2.22 8.79
CA ILE A 139 20.59 3.19 9.62
C ILE A 139 20.13 2.54 10.95
N VAL A 140 19.51 1.37 10.90
CA VAL A 140 19.09 0.62 12.10
C VAL A 140 20.31 0.32 12.99
N ASN A 141 21.43 -0.07 12.40
CA ASN A 141 22.64 -0.36 13.17
C ASN A 141 23.15 0.90 13.92
N VAL A 142 23.08 2.08 13.30
CA VAL A 142 23.45 3.34 13.97
C VAL A 142 22.56 3.61 15.18
N PHE A 143 21.27 3.40 15.08
CA PHE A 143 20.35 3.54 16.21
C PHE A 143 20.65 2.51 17.32
N LYS A 144 20.92 1.25 16.95
CA LYS A 144 21.34 0.21 17.91
C LYS A 144 22.65 0.57 18.61
N GLU A 145 23.65 1.11 17.89
CA GLU A 145 24.89 1.65 18.47
C GLU A 145 24.61 2.76 19.49
N CYS A 146 23.64 3.62 19.23
CA CYS A 146 23.16 4.62 20.16
C CYS A 146 22.35 4.02 21.33
N GLY A 147 22.03 2.72 21.33
CA GLY A 147 21.22 2.07 22.37
C GLY A 147 19.74 2.45 22.29
N VAL A 148 19.21 2.75 21.09
CA VAL A 148 17.78 2.89 20.83
C VAL A 148 17.23 1.50 20.50
N ASP A 149 16.10 1.14 21.09
CA ASP A 149 15.46 -0.17 20.97
C ASP A 149 13.97 -0.09 20.60
N ILE A 150 13.47 1.09 20.25
CA ILE A 150 12.14 1.33 19.68
C ILE A 150 12.34 1.92 18.28
N PHE A 151 11.78 1.26 17.25
CA PHE A 151 11.95 1.64 15.85
C PHE A 151 10.60 1.91 15.21
N VAL A 152 10.47 3.06 14.57
CA VAL A 152 9.28 3.46 13.80
C VAL A 152 9.68 3.59 12.33
N PHE A 153 9.19 2.68 11.52
CA PHE A 153 9.25 2.78 10.06
C PHE A 153 7.95 3.44 9.62
N GLU A 154 7.97 4.73 9.32
CA GLU A 154 6.74 5.48 9.01
C GLU A 154 6.63 5.92 7.55
N THR A 155 5.39 6.05 7.08
CA THR A 155 5.05 6.57 5.74
C THR A 155 5.47 5.64 4.59
N PHE A 156 5.70 4.36 4.86
CA PHE A 156 6.09 3.41 3.82
C PHE A 156 4.92 3.03 2.92
N PRO A 157 5.15 2.84 1.60
CA PRO A 157 4.14 2.34 0.68
C PRO A 157 3.96 0.82 0.74
N GLU A 158 4.99 0.09 1.19
CA GLU A 158 5.07 -1.37 1.29
C GLU A 158 6.25 -1.79 2.18
N LEU A 159 6.39 -3.10 2.46
CA LEU A 159 7.48 -3.63 3.28
C LEU A 159 8.73 -4.04 2.48
N GLY A 160 8.60 -4.28 1.17
CA GLY A 160 9.59 -4.99 0.36
C GLY A 160 11.02 -4.46 0.35
N PHE A 161 11.24 -3.18 0.72
CA PHE A 161 12.59 -2.59 0.82
C PHE A 161 13.14 -2.59 2.24
N ILE A 162 12.29 -2.77 3.25
CA ILE A 162 12.67 -2.64 4.67
C ILE A 162 12.66 -3.95 5.43
N ASP A 163 12.32 -5.08 4.81
CA ASP A 163 12.21 -6.38 5.49
C ASP A 163 13.47 -6.77 6.26
N LYS A 164 14.66 -6.59 5.67
CA LYS A 164 15.94 -6.89 6.33
C LYS A 164 16.23 -5.94 7.50
N ALA A 165 15.85 -4.68 7.36
CA ALA A 165 16.00 -3.68 8.42
C ALA A 165 15.03 -3.96 9.58
N ILE A 166 13.79 -4.36 9.29
CA ILE A 166 12.80 -4.80 10.27
C ILE A 166 13.29 -6.03 11.03
N GLU A 167 13.83 -7.04 10.33
CA GLU A 167 14.41 -8.22 10.97
C GLU A 167 15.55 -7.83 11.93
N ASN A 168 16.48 -7.00 11.47
CA ASN A 168 17.60 -6.51 12.28
C ASN A 168 17.12 -5.68 13.51
N ALA A 169 16.16 -4.79 13.33
CA ALA A 169 15.59 -4.00 14.42
C ALA A 169 14.83 -4.89 15.43
N GLY A 170 14.02 -5.83 14.93
CA GLY A 170 13.13 -6.67 15.73
C GLY A 170 13.81 -7.83 16.45
N GLU A 171 15.14 -8.08 16.27
CA GLU A 171 15.87 -9.08 17.04
C GLU A 171 15.77 -8.85 18.54
N ASN A 172 15.90 -7.60 19.00
CA ASN A 172 15.88 -7.20 20.41
C ASN A 172 15.08 -5.91 20.65
N GLY A 173 14.58 -5.25 19.60
CA GLY A 173 13.82 -4.00 19.67
C GLY A 173 12.32 -4.20 19.44
N PHE A 174 11.55 -3.14 19.76
CA PHE A 174 10.13 -3.03 19.45
C PHE A 174 9.96 -2.30 18.12
N VAL A 175 9.31 -2.94 17.14
CA VAL A 175 9.17 -2.43 15.78
C VAL A 175 7.74 -2.01 15.50
N ILE A 176 7.58 -0.77 15.10
CA ILE A 176 6.32 -0.15 14.65
C ILE A 176 6.45 0.13 13.15
N THR A 177 5.55 -0.40 12.33
CA THR A 177 5.47 -0.08 10.89
C THR A 177 4.20 0.68 10.58
N GLN A 178 4.32 1.79 9.87
CA GLN A 178 3.20 2.64 9.51
C GLN A 178 3.20 2.93 8.01
N PHE A 179 2.05 2.75 7.40
CA PHE A 179 1.87 2.91 5.97
C PHE A 179 1.17 4.23 5.64
N ALA A 180 1.65 4.90 4.59
CA ALA A 180 0.94 6.04 4.03
C ALA A 180 -0.08 5.58 2.98
N ILE A 181 -1.31 6.02 3.15
CA ILE A 181 -2.43 5.67 2.27
C ILE A 181 -3.18 6.92 1.82
N ASN A 182 -3.76 6.84 0.63
CA ASN A 182 -4.60 7.90 0.11
C ASN A 182 -6.06 7.79 0.64
N GLN A 183 -6.91 8.75 0.27
CA GLN A 183 -8.33 8.79 0.68
C GLN A 183 -9.16 7.59 0.22
N PHE A 184 -8.64 6.78 -0.70
CA PHE A 184 -9.29 5.56 -1.20
C PHE A 184 -8.79 4.29 -0.53
N GLY A 185 -7.88 4.41 0.45
CA GLY A 185 -7.32 3.30 1.21
C GLY A 185 -6.18 2.54 0.52
N TYR A 186 -5.43 3.20 -0.38
CA TYR A 186 -4.31 2.58 -1.09
C TYR A 186 -3.01 3.33 -0.89
N SER A 187 -1.91 2.59 -0.80
CA SER A 187 -0.57 3.18 -0.80
C SER A 187 -0.16 3.64 -2.20
N SER A 188 0.93 4.40 -2.29
CA SER A 188 1.50 4.82 -3.59
C SER A 188 2.00 3.64 -4.44
N ALA A 189 2.34 2.50 -3.83
CA ALA A 189 2.67 1.24 -4.51
C ALA A 189 1.41 0.45 -4.97
N GLY A 190 0.20 0.94 -4.68
CA GLY A 190 -1.06 0.35 -5.12
C GLY A 190 -1.60 -0.77 -4.21
N PHE A 191 -1.00 -1.01 -3.05
CA PHE A 191 -1.51 -1.97 -2.08
C PHE A 191 -2.66 -1.39 -1.26
N SER A 192 -3.70 -2.21 -1.03
CA SER A 192 -4.79 -1.82 -0.13
C SER A 192 -4.32 -1.79 1.33
N ALA A 193 -4.95 -0.95 2.14
CA ALA A 193 -4.70 -0.86 3.56
C ALA A 193 -4.83 -2.21 4.27
N ARG A 194 -5.84 -3.01 3.90
CA ARG A 194 -6.05 -4.37 4.43
C ARG A 194 -4.84 -5.25 4.15
N LYS A 195 -4.36 -5.30 2.90
CA LYS A 195 -3.23 -6.12 2.51
C LYS A 195 -1.95 -5.73 3.25
N LEU A 196 -1.69 -4.44 3.41
CA LEU A 196 -0.54 -3.95 4.16
C LEU A 196 -0.58 -4.41 5.62
N ILE A 197 -1.74 -4.34 6.30
CA ILE A 197 -1.91 -4.83 7.67
C ILE A 197 -1.79 -6.36 7.75
N GLU A 198 -2.31 -7.11 6.77
CA GLU A 198 -2.16 -8.57 6.70
C GLU A 198 -0.70 -8.99 6.51
N GLU A 199 0.05 -8.30 5.66
CA GLU A 199 1.48 -8.57 5.45
C GLU A 199 2.30 -8.23 6.69
N ALA A 200 2.07 -7.07 7.31
CA ALA A 200 2.70 -6.71 8.58
C ALA A 200 2.37 -7.73 9.68
N GLY A 201 1.14 -8.24 9.72
CA GLY A 201 0.72 -9.26 10.67
C GLY A 201 1.48 -10.58 10.56
N LYS A 202 1.87 -10.97 9.35
CA LYS A 202 2.66 -12.19 9.09
C LYS A 202 4.13 -12.07 9.49
N ASN A 203 4.66 -10.85 9.56
CA ASN A 203 6.05 -10.63 9.91
C ASN A 203 6.25 -10.69 11.44
N SER A 204 7.00 -11.69 11.92
CA SER A 204 7.21 -11.95 13.36
C SER A 204 8.07 -10.91 14.06
N TYR A 205 8.77 -10.05 13.33
CA TYR A 205 9.63 -8.99 13.85
C TYR A 205 8.90 -7.65 14.04
N ILE A 206 7.69 -7.51 13.48
CA ILE A 206 6.82 -6.34 13.67
C ILE A 206 5.99 -6.56 14.94
N ASP A 207 5.90 -5.57 15.81
CA ASP A 207 5.16 -5.60 17.07
C ASP A 207 3.89 -4.74 17.02
N ALA A 208 3.96 -3.62 16.31
CA ALA A 208 2.83 -2.75 16.00
C ALA A 208 2.81 -2.41 14.51
N CYS A 209 1.62 -2.30 13.95
CA CYS A 209 1.45 -1.83 12.59
C CYS A 209 0.27 -0.87 12.50
N GLY A 210 0.21 -0.09 11.42
CA GLY A 210 -0.91 0.84 11.23
C GLY A 210 -0.66 1.86 10.15
N PHE A 211 -1.19 3.06 10.33
CA PHE A 211 -1.18 4.09 9.30
C PHE A 211 -0.75 5.45 9.85
N ASN A 212 0.02 6.17 9.04
CA ASN A 212 0.31 7.56 9.30
C ASN A 212 0.25 8.37 8.00
N CYS A 213 0.16 9.68 8.12
CA CYS A 213 0.16 10.60 6.96
C CYS A 213 -0.94 10.29 5.92
N GLY A 214 -0.80 10.80 4.70
CA GLY A 214 -1.67 10.55 3.54
C GLY A 214 -3.07 11.17 3.62
N VAL A 215 -3.76 11.03 4.74
CA VAL A 215 -5.14 11.51 4.94
C VAL A 215 -5.33 12.19 6.29
N GLY A 216 -6.40 13.01 6.38
CA GLY A 216 -6.84 13.61 7.64
C GLY A 216 -7.63 12.62 8.53
N PRO A 217 -7.96 13.02 9.78
CA PRO A 217 -8.49 12.10 10.80
C PRO A 217 -9.81 11.45 10.40
N GLY A 218 -10.73 12.18 9.77
CA GLY A 218 -12.04 11.64 9.38
C GLY A 218 -11.97 10.53 8.32
N HIS A 219 -11.04 10.60 7.35
CA HIS A 219 -10.82 9.51 6.40
C HIS A 219 -10.06 8.36 7.04
N MET A 220 -9.08 8.66 7.91
CA MET A 220 -8.37 7.65 8.66
C MET A 220 -9.32 6.80 9.51
N LYS A 221 -10.29 7.43 10.20
CA LYS A 221 -11.32 6.72 10.98
C LYS A 221 -12.14 5.76 10.11
N LYS A 222 -12.66 6.25 8.97
CA LYS A 222 -13.43 5.39 8.04
C LYS A 222 -12.63 4.19 7.56
N LEU A 223 -11.34 4.41 7.26
CA LEU A 223 -10.45 3.35 6.83
C LEU A 223 -10.23 2.32 7.93
N VAL A 224 -9.87 2.76 9.15
CA VAL A 224 -9.62 1.88 10.31
C VAL A 224 -10.86 1.03 10.61
N GLN A 225 -12.05 1.61 10.53
CA GLN A 225 -13.31 0.90 10.71
C GLN A 225 -13.61 -0.11 9.59
N SER A 226 -13.06 0.07 8.39
CA SER A 226 -13.22 -0.88 7.28
C SER A 226 -12.31 -2.12 7.41
N ILE A 227 -11.31 -2.10 8.28
CA ILE A 227 -10.37 -3.21 8.50
C ILE A 227 -10.91 -4.10 9.62
N ILE A 228 -11.73 -5.09 9.25
CA ILE A 228 -12.49 -5.94 10.18
C ILE A 228 -11.59 -6.93 10.94
N ASN A 229 -10.55 -7.47 10.29
CA ASN A 229 -9.62 -8.42 10.90
C ASN A 229 -8.27 -7.74 11.16
N ARG A 230 -8.11 -7.20 12.37
CA ARG A 230 -6.80 -6.82 12.88
C ARG A 230 -6.06 -8.08 13.33
N ASN A 231 -4.79 -8.16 12.96
CA ASN A 231 -3.92 -9.21 13.46
C ASN A 231 -3.63 -9.02 14.96
N ASP A 232 -2.89 -9.94 15.58
CA ASP A 232 -2.52 -9.88 17.01
C ASP A 232 -1.50 -8.77 17.36
N LYS A 233 -1.15 -7.89 16.41
CA LYS A 233 -0.22 -6.77 16.62
C LYS A 233 -0.90 -5.59 17.30
N TYR A 234 -0.12 -4.74 17.95
CA TYR A 234 -0.60 -3.43 18.37
C TYR A 234 -0.91 -2.56 17.14
N PHE A 235 -1.84 -1.61 17.30
CA PHE A 235 -2.29 -0.81 16.18
C PHE A 235 -1.97 0.69 16.39
N ALA A 236 -1.23 1.29 15.43
CA ALA A 236 -0.75 2.66 15.51
C ALA A 236 -1.44 3.55 14.46
N VAL A 237 -1.99 4.70 14.88
CA VAL A 237 -2.73 5.61 13.98
C VAL A 237 -2.30 7.06 14.20
N LEU A 238 -1.62 7.65 13.20
CA LEU A 238 -1.10 9.02 13.24
C LEU A 238 -1.50 9.81 11.99
N PRO A 239 -2.76 10.30 11.88
CA PRO A 239 -3.22 11.03 10.70
C PRO A 239 -2.64 12.44 10.60
N ASN A 240 -2.76 13.05 9.43
CA ASN A 240 -2.51 14.48 9.24
C ASN A 240 -3.57 15.32 9.98
N ALA A 241 -3.24 16.58 10.28
CA ALA A 241 -4.22 17.54 10.82
C ALA A 241 -5.42 17.74 9.87
N GLY A 242 -5.19 17.60 8.58
CA GLY A 242 -6.16 17.74 7.49
C GLY A 242 -5.53 17.43 6.15
N TYR A 243 -6.07 17.99 5.06
CA TYR A 243 -5.50 17.88 3.73
C TYR A 243 -4.52 19.01 3.46
N PRO A 244 -3.34 18.74 2.87
CA PRO A 244 -2.40 19.76 2.51
C PRO A 244 -2.92 20.61 1.35
N GLN A 245 -2.73 21.92 1.45
CA GLN A 245 -2.82 22.84 0.33
C GLN A 245 -1.40 23.25 -0.08
N VAL A 246 -1.16 23.38 -1.37
CA VAL A 246 0.13 23.91 -1.86
C VAL A 246 0.00 25.40 -2.10
N VAL A 247 0.58 26.18 -1.20
CA VAL A 247 0.61 27.64 -1.30
C VAL A 247 2.06 28.07 -1.53
N SER A 248 2.32 28.73 -2.66
CA SER A 248 3.67 29.19 -3.03
C SER A 248 4.75 28.11 -2.97
N GLY A 249 4.42 26.87 -3.39
CA GLY A 249 5.34 25.73 -3.40
C GLY A 249 5.60 25.07 -2.03
N ARG A 250 4.91 25.52 -0.97
CA ARG A 250 4.97 24.91 0.36
C ARG A 250 3.67 24.17 0.68
N MET A 251 3.77 23.04 1.35
CA MET A 251 2.58 22.38 1.93
C MET A 251 2.13 23.14 3.17
N VAL A 252 0.93 23.72 3.08
CA VAL A 252 0.26 24.39 4.19
C VAL A 252 -0.94 23.57 4.58
N PHE A 253 -1.12 23.36 5.87
CA PHE A 253 -2.33 22.77 6.41
C PHE A 253 -3.16 23.92 6.96
N ASP A 254 -4.36 24.15 6.41
CA ASP A 254 -5.30 25.13 6.96
C ASP A 254 -5.55 24.83 8.44
N ASP A 255 -5.81 25.88 9.23
CA ASP A 255 -6.05 25.77 10.68
C ASP A 255 -7.26 24.86 10.94
N ASN A 256 -7.00 23.57 10.90
CA ASN A 256 -7.97 22.56 11.26
C ASN A 256 -8.19 22.59 12.77
N ASN A 257 -9.44 22.47 13.13
CA ASN A 257 -9.88 22.51 14.50
C ASN A 257 -9.26 21.34 15.30
N ALA A 258 -8.32 21.63 16.20
CA ALA A 258 -7.68 20.66 17.09
C ALA A 258 -8.73 19.89 17.93
N ALA A 259 -9.88 20.53 18.24
CA ALA A 259 -10.99 19.86 18.93
C ALA A 259 -11.67 18.80 18.08
N TYR A 260 -11.85 19.04 16.76
CA TYR A 260 -12.34 18.00 15.85
C TYR A 260 -11.35 16.87 15.72
N PHE A 261 -10.06 17.17 15.54
CA PHE A 261 -9.00 16.17 15.48
C PHE A 261 -9.02 15.29 16.73
N SER A 262 -8.99 15.89 17.92
CA SER A 262 -8.97 15.16 19.18
C SER A 262 -10.22 14.31 19.41
N GLN A 263 -11.40 14.74 18.94
CA GLN A 263 -12.60 13.92 18.98
C GLN A 263 -12.48 12.66 18.10
N ILE A 264 -11.98 12.80 16.88
CA ILE A 264 -11.79 11.65 16.01
C ILE A 264 -10.70 10.70 16.55
N MET A 265 -9.65 11.25 17.18
CA MET A 265 -8.61 10.42 17.80
C MET A 265 -9.13 9.66 19.03
N HIS A 266 -10.04 10.26 19.80
CA HIS A 266 -10.77 9.57 20.85
C HIS A 266 -11.56 8.38 20.27
N ASP A 267 -12.34 8.61 19.22
CA ASP A 267 -13.14 7.54 18.60
C ASP A 267 -12.24 6.42 18.04
N LEU A 268 -11.06 6.76 17.47
CA LEU A 268 -10.08 5.79 16.99
C LEU A 268 -9.46 4.98 18.15
N ALA A 269 -9.26 5.61 19.29
CA ALA A 269 -8.82 4.94 20.51
C ALA A 269 -9.88 3.95 21.03
N GLU A 270 -11.16 4.35 21.04
CA GLU A 270 -12.29 3.45 21.36
C GLU A 270 -12.41 2.31 20.33
N ASP A 271 -12.13 2.57 19.04
CA ASP A 271 -12.07 1.57 17.97
C ASP A 271 -10.82 0.65 18.11
N GLY A 272 -10.01 0.81 19.17
CA GLY A 272 -8.91 -0.07 19.56
C GLY A 272 -7.56 0.29 18.90
N ALA A 273 -7.27 1.56 18.64
CA ALA A 273 -5.90 2.01 18.40
C ALA A 273 -5.13 2.02 19.73
N ASP A 274 -3.95 1.39 19.75
CA ASP A 274 -3.08 1.26 20.92
C ASP A 274 -2.07 2.43 21.01
N ILE A 275 -1.63 2.92 19.85
CA ILE A 275 -0.74 4.08 19.73
C ILE A 275 -1.44 5.11 18.85
N ILE A 276 -1.64 6.30 19.39
CA ILE A 276 -2.24 7.42 18.66
C ILE A 276 -1.29 8.61 18.67
N GLY A 277 -1.37 9.45 17.64
CA GLY A 277 -0.50 10.61 17.53
C GLY A 277 -0.89 11.48 16.35
N GLY A 278 0.03 12.31 15.89
CA GLY A 278 -0.20 13.16 14.74
C GLY A 278 0.91 13.05 13.69
N CYS A 279 0.55 13.36 12.43
CA CYS A 279 1.49 13.53 11.35
C CYS A 279 1.36 14.96 10.79
N CYS A 280 1.64 15.19 9.54
CA CYS A 280 1.74 16.51 8.92
C CYS A 280 0.64 17.50 9.33
N GLY A 281 1.05 18.72 9.66
CA GLY A 281 0.17 19.82 10.08
C GLY A 281 -0.25 19.80 11.56
N THR A 282 -0.01 18.72 12.31
CA THR A 282 -0.29 18.71 13.76
C THR A 282 0.78 19.48 14.53
N THR A 283 0.40 20.06 15.66
CA THR A 283 1.26 20.86 16.55
C THR A 283 1.11 20.36 17.98
N PRO A 284 1.92 20.83 18.95
CA PRO A 284 1.75 20.50 20.37
C PRO A 284 0.34 20.73 20.90
N GLU A 285 -0.40 21.70 20.36
CA GLU A 285 -1.79 21.94 20.76
C GLU A 285 -2.71 20.77 20.39
N TYR A 286 -2.53 20.17 19.20
CA TYR A 286 -3.29 18.98 18.80
C TYR A 286 -3.04 17.80 19.74
N ILE A 287 -1.78 17.61 20.11
CA ILE A 287 -1.39 16.53 21.04
C ILE A 287 -1.98 16.79 22.43
N ARG A 288 -1.90 18.02 22.94
CA ARG A 288 -2.48 18.38 24.24
C ARG A 288 -3.98 18.11 24.31
N GLN A 289 -4.73 18.54 23.29
CA GLN A 289 -6.18 18.29 23.24
C GLN A 289 -6.51 16.80 23.11
N MET A 290 -5.72 16.06 22.31
CA MET A 290 -5.87 14.61 22.18
C MET A 290 -5.64 13.90 23.52
N VAL A 291 -4.56 14.22 24.24
CA VAL A 291 -4.28 13.65 25.57
C VAL A 291 -5.44 13.88 26.54
N LEU A 292 -5.97 15.12 26.61
CA LEU A 292 -7.09 15.45 27.47
C LEU A 292 -8.35 14.68 27.09
N LYS A 293 -8.58 14.49 25.78
CA LYS A 293 -9.81 13.88 25.26
C LYS A 293 -9.81 12.36 25.38
N THR A 294 -8.63 11.74 25.33
CA THR A 294 -8.51 10.26 25.39
C THR A 294 -8.20 9.73 26.79
N ALA A 295 -8.13 10.59 27.78
CA ALA A 295 -7.78 10.21 29.17
C ALA A 295 -8.77 9.24 29.84
N ASP A 296 -10.02 9.22 29.41
CA ASP A 296 -11.11 8.36 29.92
C ASP A 296 -11.33 7.09 29.07
N VAL A 297 -10.62 6.94 27.96
CA VAL A 297 -10.76 5.75 27.11
C VAL A 297 -10.10 4.55 27.77
N VAL A 298 -10.90 3.53 28.01
CA VAL A 298 -10.41 2.26 28.58
C VAL A 298 -9.73 1.45 27.48
N HIS A 299 -8.46 1.13 27.67
CA HIS A 299 -7.71 0.28 26.74
C HIS A 299 -8.33 -1.11 26.65
N MET A 300 -8.93 -1.44 25.51
CA MET A 300 -9.57 -2.72 25.27
C MET A 300 -8.62 -3.66 24.50
N LYS A 301 -7.62 -4.21 25.18
CA LYS A 301 -6.91 -5.38 24.63
C LYS A 301 -7.82 -6.59 24.76
N ASN A 302 -8.19 -7.24 23.64
CA ASN A 302 -9.03 -8.45 23.58
C ASN A 302 -10.55 -8.28 23.70
N ALA A 303 -11.13 -7.16 23.38
CA ALA A 303 -12.48 -7.25 22.88
C ALA A 303 -12.38 -7.97 21.52
N SER A 304 -12.58 -9.28 21.52
CA SER A 304 -12.99 -9.97 20.30
C SER A 304 -14.14 -9.16 19.74
N ILE A 305 -13.86 -8.39 18.68
CA ILE A 305 -14.91 -7.76 17.88
C ILE A 305 -15.79 -8.93 17.51
N LYS A 306 -16.98 -9.00 18.12
CA LYS A 306 -17.98 -9.96 17.70
C LYS A 306 -18.07 -9.80 16.20
N GLU A 307 -17.73 -10.86 15.49
CA GLU A 307 -18.08 -10.99 14.09
C GLU A 307 -19.58 -10.67 14.01
N GLU A 308 -19.95 -9.46 13.64
CA GLU A 308 -21.16 -9.32 12.86
C GLU A 308 -20.85 -10.09 11.58
N ILE A 309 -21.27 -11.33 11.60
CA ILE A 309 -21.42 -12.15 10.40
C ILE A 309 -22.42 -11.38 9.55
N THR A 310 -21.93 -10.40 8.79
CA THR A 310 -22.61 -10.03 7.56
C THR A 310 -22.64 -11.33 6.79
N GLU A 311 -23.84 -11.95 6.71
CA GLU A 311 -24.08 -13.10 5.85
C GLU A 311 -23.33 -12.83 4.56
N LYS A 312 -22.31 -13.68 4.27
CA LYS A 312 -21.65 -13.67 2.98
C LYS A 312 -22.79 -13.87 1.98
N LYS A 313 -23.22 -12.77 1.34
CA LYS A 313 -24.08 -12.88 0.16
C LYS A 313 -23.34 -13.87 -0.72
N THR A 314 -23.97 -15.01 -0.98
CA THR A 314 -23.42 -16.02 -1.88
C THR A 314 -23.08 -15.30 -3.16
N ALA A 315 -21.76 -15.16 -3.43
CA ALA A 315 -21.29 -14.45 -4.59
C ALA A 315 -21.91 -15.11 -5.83
N ASN A 316 -22.60 -14.30 -6.64
CA ASN A 316 -23.11 -14.78 -7.91
C ASN A 316 -21.91 -15.09 -8.80
N ASP A 317 -21.71 -16.35 -9.13
CA ASP A 317 -20.64 -16.76 -10.04
C ASP A 317 -20.93 -16.21 -11.45
N VAL A 318 -20.04 -15.34 -11.92
CA VAL A 318 -20.14 -14.65 -13.23
C VAL A 318 -19.16 -15.23 -14.26
N SER A 319 -18.57 -16.38 -13.97
CA SER A 319 -17.56 -17.00 -14.82
C SER A 319 -18.14 -17.38 -16.20
N PHE A 320 -17.38 -17.10 -17.26
CA PHE A 320 -17.78 -17.40 -18.64
C PHE A 320 -17.88 -18.90 -18.95
N TYR A 321 -17.32 -19.74 -18.11
CA TYR A 321 -17.29 -21.22 -18.25
C TYR A 321 -18.32 -21.95 -17.37
N LYS A 322 -18.97 -21.29 -16.41
CA LYS A 322 -19.95 -21.91 -15.52
C LYS A 322 -21.13 -22.49 -16.29
N GLY A 323 -21.49 -23.73 -15.97
CA GLY A 323 -22.56 -24.47 -16.65
C GLY A 323 -22.17 -24.99 -18.03
N LYS A 324 -20.91 -24.93 -18.39
CA LYS A 324 -20.37 -25.42 -19.67
C LYS A 324 -19.26 -26.47 -19.47
N GLU A 325 -19.25 -27.09 -18.31
CA GLU A 325 -18.30 -28.13 -17.94
C GLU A 325 -18.47 -29.34 -18.86
N GLY A 326 -17.37 -30.00 -19.22
CA GLY A 326 -17.36 -31.18 -20.07
C GLY A 326 -17.39 -30.95 -21.57
N ARG A 327 -17.37 -29.68 -22.04
CA ARG A 327 -17.23 -29.34 -23.45
C ARG A 327 -16.14 -28.30 -23.70
N LYS A 328 -15.58 -28.32 -24.92
CA LYS A 328 -14.64 -27.28 -25.32
C LYS A 328 -15.38 -25.95 -25.53
N LEU A 329 -14.81 -24.86 -25.03
CA LEU A 329 -15.32 -23.50 -25.22
C LEU A 329 -14.68 -22.87 -26.45
N ILE A 330 -15.46 -22.07 -27.18
CA ILE A 330 -14.97 -21.33 -28.34
C ILE A 330 -14.87 -19.86 -27.96
N ALA A 331 -13.64 -19.34 -27.90
CA ALA A 331 -13.36 -17.93 -27.71
C ALA A 331 -12.85 -17.32 -29.03
N VAL A 332 -13.39 -16.19 -29.43
CA VAL A 332 -12.97 -15.48 -30.66
C VAL A 332 -12.50 -14.09 -30.31
N GLU A 333 -11.30 -13.73 -30.78
CA GLU A 333 -10.74 -12.39 -30.59
C GLU A 333 -11.23 -11.45 -31.70
N LEU A 334 -11.84 -10.35 -31.31
CA LEU A 334 -12.26 -9.26 -32.19
C LEU A 334 -11.46 -8.00 -31.83
N ALA A 335 -10.57 -7.59 -32.71
CA ALA A 335 -9.74 -6.40 -32.46
C ALA A 335 -10.59 -5.12 -32.58
N PRO A 336 -10.63 -4.26 -31.55
CA PRO A 336 -11.33 -2.97 -31.64
C PRO A 336 -10.88 -2.14 -32.84
N PRO A 337 -11.74 -1.29 -33.43
CA PRO A 337 -11.43 -0.54 -34.63
C PRO A 337 -10.30 0.48 -34.41
N LEU A 338 -9.60 0.82 -35.48
CA LEU A 338 -8.58 1.88 -35.50
C LEU A 338 -9.21 3.29 -35.63
N GLY A 339 -10.45 3.36 -36.07
CA GLY A 339 -11.21 4.60 -36.27
C GLY A 339 -12.51 4.56 -35.48
N ILE A 340 -13.47 5.37 -35.92
CA ILE A 340 -14.78 5.53 -35.26
C ILE A 340 -15.85 4.58 -35.82
N ASP A 341 -15.57 3.88 -36.91
CA ASP A 341 -16.49 2.96 -37.58
C ASP A 341 -16.36 1.58 -36.92
N ASP A 342 -17.46 1.11 -36.33
CA ASP A 342 -17.55 -0.16 -35.64
C ASP A 342 -18.52 -1.16 -36.34
N GLU A 343 -19.11 -0.83 -37.49
CA GLU A 343 -20.07 -1.67 -38.19
C GLU A 343 -19.54 -3.09 -38.42
N LYS A 344 -18.31 -3.22 -38.89
CA LYS A 344 -17.68 -4.52 -39.16
C LYS A 344 -17.50 -5.38 -37.89
N ILE A 345 -17.20 -4.78 -36.78
CA ILE A 345 -17.01 -5.53 -35.52
C ILE A 345 -18.38 -5.93 -34.93
N MET A 346 -19.40 -5.09 -35.10
CA MET A 346 -20.75 -5.42 -34.69
C MET A 346 -21.34 -6.54 -35.56
N ASP A 347 -21.20 -6.47 -36.87
CA ASP A 347 -21.63 -7.54 -37.79
C ASP A 347 -20.93 -8.86 -37.47
N ALA A 348 -19.62 -8.84 -37.24
CA ALA A 348 -18.86 -10.00 -36.80
C ALA A 348 -19.39 -10.56 -35.46
N ALA A 349 -19.71 -9.70 -34.50
CA ALA A 349 -20.23 -10.13 -33.20
C ALA A 349 -21.61 -10.80 -33.31
N PHE A 350 -22.52 -10.27 -34.13
CA PHE A 350 -23.80 -10.91 -34.38
C PHE A 350 -23.63 -12.25 -35.09
N PHE A 351 -22.74 -12.32 -36.09
CA PHE A 351 -22.46 -13.59 -36.78
C PHE A 351 -21.87 -14.63 -35.79
N MET A 352 -20.92 -14.24 -34.92
CA MET A 352 -20.33 -15.14 -33.92
C MET A 352 -21.39 -15.66 -32.91
N LYS A 353 -22.38 -14.84 -32.58
CA LYS A 353 -23.53 -15.26 -31.79
C LYS A 353 -24.36 -16.36 -32.49
N GLU A 354 -24.65 -16.16 -33.77
CA GLU A 354 -25.46 -17.12 -34.57
C GLU A 354 -24.79 -18.49 -34.69
N ILE A 355 -23.46 -18.51 -34.84
CA ILE A 355 -22.69 -19.78 -34.94
C ILE A 355 -22.31 -20.39 -33.59
N GLY A 356 -22.75 -19.80 -32.49
CA GLY A 356 -22.61 -20.40 -31.15
C GLY A 356 -21.25 -20.22 -30.49
N VAL A 357 -20.54 -19.15 -30.75
CA VAL A 357 -19.30 -18.77 -30.03
C VAL A 357 -19.64 -18.47 -28.56
N ASP A 358 -18.82 -18.93 -27.64
CA ASP A 358 -19.06 -18.83 -26.19
C ASP A 358 -18.68 -17.48 -25.59
N VAL A 359 -17.57 -16.91 -26.06
CA VAL A 359 -17.04 -15.65 -25.55
C VAL A 359 -16.28 -14.88 -26.62
N LEU A 360 -16.50 -13.56 -26.65
CA LEU A 360 -15.72 -12.65 -27.51
C LEU A 360 -14.65 -11.93 -26.69
N THR A 361 -13.42 -11.94 -27.17
CA THR A 361 -12.31 -11.26 -26.49
C THR A 361 -11.89 -10.02 -27.28
N PHE A 362 -11.45 -8.97 -26.56
CA PHE A 362 -11.12 -7.67 -27.17
C PHE A 362 -9.72 -7.24 -26.70
N PRO A 363 -8.70 -7.26 -27.58
CA PRO A 363 -7.35 -6.90 -27.20
C PRO A 363 -7.21 -5.40 -26.89
N ASP A 364 -6.41 -5.06 -25.87
CA ASP A 364 -6.13 -3.68 -25.44
C ASP A 364 -4.92 -3.12 -26.21
N SER A 365 -5.19 -2.37 -27.25
CA SER A 365 -4.17 -1.70 -28.08
C SER A 365 -2.99 -2.60 -28.45
N PRO A 366 -3.22 -3.73 -29.15
CA PRO A 366 -2.19 -4.71 -29.47
C PRO A 366 -1.05 -4.08 -30.27
N SER A 367 0.15 -4.60 -30.07
CA SER A 367 1.40 -4.07 -30.65
C SER A 367 1.66 -2.59 -30.34
N GLY A 368 1.07 -2.05 -29.25
CA GLY A 368 1.23 -0.65 -28.86
C GLY A 368 0.63 0.37 -29.85
N ARG A 369 -0.34 -0.05 -30.67
CA ARG A 369 -1.06 0.84 -31.61
C ARG A 369 -2.41 1.22 -31.02
N THR A 370 -2.72 2.50 -31.05
CA THR A 370 -4.01 3.03 -30.58
C THR A 370 -5.19 2.38 -31.31
N ARG A 371 -6.14 1.87 -30.57
CA ARG A 371 -7.45 1.37 -31.02
C ARG A 371 -8.53 1.91 -30.08
N ALA A 372 -9.79 1.72 -30.45
CA ALA A 372 -10.88 1.95 -29.51
C ALA A 372 -10.66 1.15 -28.22
N ASP A 373 -11.10 1.68 -27.08
CA ASP A 373 -10.93 1.04 -25.76
C ASP A 373 -11.58 -0.34 -25.72
N SER A 374 -10.83 -1.33 -25.25
CA SER A 374 -11.23 -2.75 -25.25
C SER A 374 -12.49 -2.98 -24.39
N ILE A 375 -12.61 -2.29 -23.26
CA ILE A 375 -13.75 -2.43 -22.33
C ILE A 375 -15.00 -1.74 -22.89
N LEU A 376 -14.86 -0.53 -23.44
CA LEU A 376 -16.00 0.16 -24.05
C LEU A 376 -16.56 -0.59 -25.26
N MET A 377 -15.70 -1.21 -26.08
CA MET A 377 -16.15 -2.06 -27.19
C MET A 377 -16.79 -3.35 -26.68
N ALA A 378 -16.23 -3.98 -25.66
CA ALA A 378 -16.81 -5.17 -25.05
C ALA A 378 -18.18 -4.86 -24.45
N GLU A 379 -18.33 -3.70 -23.77
CA GLU A 379 -19.62 -3.25 -23.23
C GLU A 379 -20.65 -3.06 -24.33
N LYS A 380 -20.32 -2.34 -25.39
CA LYS A 380 -21.24 -2.13 -26.52
C LYS A 380 -21.67 -3.46 -27.13
N VAL A 381 -20.73 -4.36 -27.41
CA VAL A 381 -21.04 -5.68 -28.01
C VAL A 381 -21.89 -6.52 -27.05
N SER A 382 -21.54 -6.57 -25.76
CA SER A 382 -22.33 -7.32 -24.77
C SER A 382 -23.77 -6.80 -24.66
N ARG A 383 -23.94 -5.49 -24.59
CA ARG A 383 -25.25 -4.84 -24.50
C ARG A 383 -26.12 -5.10 -25.75
N GLU A 384 -25.55 -4.99 -26.94
CA GLU A 384 -26.31 -5.10 -28.19
C GLU A 384 -26.53 -6.56 -28.63
N THR A 385 -25.61 -7.46 -28.31
CA THR A 385 -25.71 -8.87 -28.72
C THR A 385 -26.15 -9.81 -27.61
N GLY A 386 -25.96 -9.43 -26.33
CA GLY A 386 -26.16 -10.32 -25.19
C GLY A 386 -25.09 -11.41 -25.05
N MET A 387 -23.98 -11.32 -25.79
CA MET A 387 -22.89 -12.29 -25.71
C MET A 387 -22.01 -12.04 -24.48
N CYS A 388 -21.43 -13.13 -23.97
CA CYS A 388 -20.36 -13.04 -22.99
C CYS A 388 -19.11 -12.42 -23.63
N VAL A 389 -18.49 -11.48 -22.93
CA VAL A 389 -17.32 -10.75 -23.41
C VAL A 389 -16.17 -10.83 -22.38
N MET A 390 -14.94 -10.76 -22.90
CA MET A 390 -13.72 -10.77 -22.10
C MET A 390 -12.73 -9.77 -22.70
N PRO A 391 -12.81 -8.49 -22.31
CA PRO A 391 -11.79 -7.52 -22.72
C PRO A 391 -10.44 -7.84 -22.10
N HIS A 392 -9.37 -7.55 -22.84
CA HIS A 392 -8.04 -7.53 -22.30
C HIS A 392 -7.81 -6.22 -21.56
N ILE A 393 -7.01 -6.25 -20.51
CA ILE A 393 -6.60 -5.07 -19.75
C ILE A 393 -5.09 -5.09 -19.56
N CYS A 394 -4.40 -4.04 -19.99
CA CYS A 394 -2.95 -3.98 -19.96
C CYS A 394 -2.40 -2.87 -19.06
N CYS A 395 -1.21 -3.12 -18.51
CA CYS A 395 -0.55 -2.22 -17.55
C CYS A 395 0.25 -1.09 -18.24
N ARG A 396 0.38 -1.11 -19.57
CA ARG A 396 1.29 -0.22 -20.31
C ARG A 396 0.93 1.26 -20.21
N ASP A 397 -0.34 1.59 -20.34
CA ASP A 397 -0.78 2.96 -20.62
C ASP A 397 -1.46 3.67 -19.44
N LYS A 398 -1.72 2.96 -18.35
CA LYS A 398 -2.57 3.41 -17.25
C LYS A 398 -1.87 3.23 -15.90
N ASN A 399 -2.07 4.20 -15.00
CA ASN A 399 -1.65 4.07 -13.61
C ASN A 399 -2.72 3.34 -12.76
N ALA A 400 -2.41 3.07 -11.49
CA ALA A 400 -3.30 2.34 -10.58
C ALA A 400 -4.69 2.99 -10.44
N ILE A 401 -4.76 4.32 -10.42
CA ILE A 401 -6.05 5.04 -10.30
C ILE A 401 -6.91 4.80 -11.55
N ALA A 402 -6.32 4.96 -12.74
CA ALA A 402 -7.03 4.75 -13.99
C ALA A 402 -7.50 3.30 -14.17
N MET A 403 -6.67 2.31 -13.76
CA MET A 403 -7.01 0.90 -13.82
C MET A 403 -8.19 0.55 -12.89
N ARG A 404 -8.18 1.03 -11.65
CA ARG A 404 -9.28 0.81 -10.70
C ARG A 404 -10.56 1.48 -11.17
N SER A 405 -10.48 2.72 -11.65
CA SER A 405 -11.63 3.43 -12.21
C SER A 405 -12.24 2.68 -13.38
N GLN A 406 -11.41 2.14 -14.27
CA GLN A 406 -11.85 1.38 -15.42
C GLN A 406 -12.49 0.04 -15.02
N LEU A 407 -11.93 -0.68 -14.03
CA LEU A 407 -12.52 -1.91 -13.48
C LEU A 407 -13.86 -1.65 -12.80
N LEU A 408 -14.00 -0.56 -12.03
CA LEU A 408 -15.28 -0.17 -11.43
C LEU A 408 -16.32 0.14 -12.52
N GLY A 409 -15.95 0.91 -13.54
CA GLY A 409 -16.82 1.23 -14.67
C GLY A 409 -17.25 -0.02 -15.45
N ALA A 410 -16.34 -0.93 -15.71
CA ALA A 410 -16.60 -2.20 -16.34
C ALA A 410 -17.61 -3.06 -15.52
N HIS A 411 -17.35 -3.19 -14.23
CA HIS A 411 -18.21 -3.96 -13.32
C HIS A 411 -19.64 -3.39 -13.21
N ILE A 412 -19.78 -2.05 -13.17
CA ILE A 412 -21.08 -1.35 -13.19
C ILE A 412 -21.87 -1.69 -14.47
N ASN A 413 -21.16 -1.91 -15.58
CA ASN A 413 -21.75 -2.27 -16.88
C ASN A 413 -21.74 -3.80 -17.13
N ASP A 414 -21.70 -4.61 -16.07
CA ASP A 414 -21.76 -6.08 -16.12
C ASP A 414 -20.60 -6.77 -16.87
N ILE A 415 -19.50 -6.08 -17.09
CA ILE A 415 -18.28 -6.67 -17.64
C ILE A 415 -17.44 -7.21 -16.48
N ASN A 416 -17.43 -8.55 -16.34
CA ASN A 416 -16.86 -9.22 -15.17
C ASN A 416 -15.83 -10.31 -15.50
N ASN A 417 -15.46 -10.49 -16.78
CA ASN A 417 -14.44 -11.44 -17.21
C ASN A 417 -13.31 -10.67 -17.92
N PHE A 418 -12.07 -10.88 -17.51
CA PHE A 418 -10.90 -10.14 -18.06
C PHE A 418 -9.74 -11.05 -18.38
N LEU A 419 -9.01 -10.73 -19.45
CA LEU A 419 -7.65 -11.22 -19.67
C LEU A 419 -6.66 -10.14 -19.26
N VAL A 420 -5.89 -10.42 -18.21
CA VAL A 420 -4.91 -9.49 -17.64
C VAL A 420 -3.54 -9.72 -18.27
N ILE A 421 -3.01 -8.68 -18.91
CA ILE A 421 -1.72 -8.74 -19.60
C ILE A 421 -0.83 -7.56 -19.19
N THR A 422 0.49 -7.74 -19.29
CA THR A 422 1.44 -6.63 -19.07
C THR A 422 1.33 -5.57 -20.19
N GLY A 423 1.07 -6.00 -21.40
CA GLY A 423 1.01 -5.17 -22.61
C GLY A 423 2.30 -5.18 -23.41
N ASP A 424 2.18 -4.99 -24.72
CA ASP A 424 3.32 -4.93 -25.65
C ASP A 424 4.11 -3.63 -25.45
N PRO A 425 5.43 -3.65 -25.69
CA PRO A 425 6.23 -2.45 -25.65
C PRO A 425 5.78 -1.44 -26.72
N ILE A 426 5.89 -0.14 -26.40
CA ILE A 426 5.61 0.93 -27.35
C ILE A 426 6.58 0.83 -28.54
N PRO A 427 6.08 0.88 -29.78
CA PRO A 427 6.93 0.86 -30.97
C PRO A 427 7.98 1.96 -30.97
N SER A 428 9.20 1.66 -31.45
CA SER A 428 10.32 2.62 -31.45
C SER A 428 10.00 3.95 -32.17
N VAL A 429 9.17 3.89 -33.17
CA VAL A 429 8.77 5.06 -34.01
C VAL A 429 8.00 6.11 -33.21
N VAL A 430 7.24 5.72 -32.19
CA VAL A 430 6.39 6.63 -31.38
C VAL A 430 6.93 6.88 -29.97
N ARG A 431 8.05 6.26 -29.58
CA ARG A 431 8.65 6.42 -28.25
C ARG A 431 9.07 7.85 -27.90
N ALA A 432 9.30 8.68 -28.91
CA ALA A 432 9.65 10.09 -28.72
C ALA A 432 8.46 10.93 -28.20
N SER A 433 7.23 10.53 -28.53
CA SER A 433 6.00 11.26 -28.20
C SER A 433 5.12 10.55 -27.16
N VAL A 434 5.31 9.25 -26.96
CA VAL A 434 4.51 8.44 -26.04
C VAL A 434 5.41 7.73 -25.03
N LYS A 435 5.14 7.94 -23.74
CA LYS A 435 5.82 7.22 -22.65
C LYS A 435 4.90 6.16 -22.08
N SER A 436 5.43 4.96 -21.88
CA SER A 436 4.73 3.93 -21.13
C SER A 436 4.69 4.27 -19.62
N VAL A 437 3.62 3.88 -18.97
CA VAL A 437 3.43 4.10 -17.52
C VAL A 437 3.98 2.94 -16.71
N PHE A 438 3.59 1.69 -17.04
CA PHE A 438 4.02 0.46 -16.37
C PHE A 438 4.25 0.60 -14.86
N ASN A 439 3.24 1.11 -14.12
CA ASN A 439 3.33 1.16 -12.65
C ASN A 439 3.48 -0.24 -12.03
N PHE A 440 3.00 -1.27 -12.71
CA PHE A 440 3.05 -2.67 -12.30
C PHE A 440 3.00 -3.58 -13.54
N ASP A 441 3.29 -4.85 -13.34
CA ASP A 441 3.10 -5.90 -14.33
C ASP A 441 1.73 -6.57 -14.20
N SER A 442 1.49 -7.63 -14.99
CA SER A 442 0.22 -8.37 -14.94
C SER A 442 -0.06 -9.01 -13.58
N VAL A 443 0.96 -9.42 -12.83
CA VAL A 443 0.78 -9.99 -11.48
C VAL A 443 0.34 -8.90 -10.50
N GLY A 444 0.97 -7.73 -10.56
CA GLY A 444 0.56 -6.57 -9.76
C GLY A 444 -0.89 -6.15 -10.03
N LEU A 445 -1.31 -6.13 -11.31
CA LEU A 445 -2.71 -5.85 -11.66
C LEU A 445 -3.67 -6.94 -11.16
N MET A 446 -3.30 -8.21 -11.26
CA MET A 446 -4.09 -9.32 -10.71
C MET A 446 -4.28 -9.20 -9.20
N ASN A 447 -3.25 -8.79 -8.45
CA ASN A 447 -3.36 -8.51 -7.02
C ASN A 447 -4.37 -7.37 -6.76
N ILE A 448 -4.33 -6.29 -7.54
CA ILE A 448 -5.31 -5.19 -7.44
C ILE A 448 -6.74 -5.71 -7.65
N ILE A 449 -6.97 -6.55 -8.66
CA ILE A 449 -8.31 -7.13 -8.91
C ILE A 449 -8.71 -8.08 -7.78
N SER A 450 -7.78 -8.87 -7.24
CA SER A 450 -8.02 -9.75 -6.09
C SER A 450 -8.49 -8.95 -4.87
N ASP A 451 -7.82 -7.83 -4.56
CA ASP A 451 -8.22 -6.94 -3.47
C ASP A 451 -9.61 -6.35 -3.72
N MET A 452 -9.88 -5.86 -4.94
CA MET A 452 -11.20 -5.34 -5.31
C MET A 452 -12.30 -6.40 -5.22
N ASN A 453 -12.00 -7.67 -5.53
CA ASN A 453 -12.92 -8.79 -5.37
C ASN A 453 -13.30 -9.05 -3.91
N GLN A 454 -12.39 -8.77 -2.98
CA GLN A 454 -12.68 -8.90 -1.55
C GLN A 454 -13.44 -7.70 -0.98
N GLU A 455 -13.36 -6.55 -1.64
CA GLU A 455 -13.94 -5.28 -1.19
C GLU A 455 -15.12 -4.85 -2.07
N GLN A 456 -14.83 -4.12 -3.16
CA GLN A 456 -15.87 -3.49 -3.99
C GLN A 456 -16.71 -4.49 -4.76
N PHE A 457 -16.13 -5.63 -5.15
CA PHE A 457 -16.77 -6.66 -5.97
C PHE A 457 -17.21 -7.90 -5.17
N ALA A 458 -17.19 -7.84 -3.83
CA ALA A 458 -17.46 -9.00 -2.97
C ALA A 458 -18.81 -9.71 -3.26
N GLY A 459 -19.82 -8.96 -3.68
CA GLY A 459 -21.13 -9.50 -4.05
C GLY A 459 -21.18 -10.14 -5.45
N LYS A 460 -20.26 -9.80 -6.35
CA LYS A 460 -20.18 -10.29 -7.74
C LYS A 460 -18.72 -10.22 -8.19
N PRO A 461 -17.87 -11.17 -7.78
CA PRO A 461 -16.45 -11.12 -8.07
C PRO A 461 -16.14 -11.12 -9.56
N VAL A 462 -15.11 -10.37 -9.94
CA VAL A 462 -14.54 -10.35 -11.28
C VAL A 462 -13.72 -11.62 -11.49
N ILE A 463 -13.90 -12.27 -12.63
CA ILE A 463 -13.12 -13.43 -13.09
C ILE A 463 -12.01 -12.93 -14.01
N TYR A 464 -10.80 -13.38 -13.77
CA TYR A 464 -9.66 -12.96 -14.58
C TYR A 464 -8.66 -14.09 -14.80
N GLY A 465 -8.01 -14.03 -15.94
CA GLY A 465 -6.97 -14.94 -16.32
C GLY A 465 -5.74 -14.24 -16.86
N GLY A 466 -4.71 -15.02 -17.17
CA GLY A 466 -3.44 -14.51 -17.69
C GLY A 466 -3.03 -15.14 -19.01
N ALA A 467 -2.09 -14.51 -19.71
CA ALA A 467 -1.46 -15.09 -20.87
C ALA A 467 -0.29 -16.00 -20.48
N ILE A 468 -0.10 -17.10 -21.22
CA ILE A 468 1.07 -18.00 -21.16
C ILE A 468 1.82 -17.90 -22.48
N ASN A 469 3.15 -17.75 -22.41
CA ASN A 469 4.01 -17.82 -23.56
C ASN A 469 4.74 -19.17 -23.62
N GLN A 470 4.09 -20.16 -24.22
CA GLN A 470 4.63 -21.50 -24.40
C GLN A 470 5.86 -21.57 -25.31
N GLY A 471 6.10 -20.56 -26.14
CA GLY A 471 7.27 -20.46 -27.02
C GLY A 471 8.50 -19.84 -26.36
N ARG A 472 8.49 -19.58 -25.06
CA ARG A 472 9.61 -18.95 -24.38
C ARG A 472 10.82 -19.89 -24.29
N VAL A 473 12.01 -19.39 -24.60
CA VAL A 473 13.27 -20.14 -24.56
C VAL A 473 13.52 -20.75 -23.16
N ASN A 474 13.23 -20.00 -22.09
CA ASN A 474 13.32 -20.51 -20.72
C ASN A 474 11.93 -20.84 -20.16
N PHE A 475 11.49 -22.06 -20.37
CA PHE A 475 10.18 -22.54 -19.92
C PHE A 475 10.00 -22.54 -18.39
N LYS A 476 11.09 -22.77 -17.64
CA LYS A 476 11.03 -22.73 -16.15
C LYS A 476 10.63 -21.34 -15.65
N VAL A 477 11.14 -20.29 -16.27
CA VAL A 477 10.77 -18.91 -15.92
C VAL A 477 9.29 -18.64 -16.23
N GLU A 478 8.77 -19.22 -17.32
CA GLU A 478 7.34 -19.08 -17.63
C GLU A 478 6.45 -19.81 -16.62
N LEU A 479 6.85 -21.03 -16.20
CA LEU A 479 6.14 -21.77 -15.14
C LEU A 479 6.10 -21.00 -13.82
N GLU A 480 7.21 -20.38 -13.41
CA GLU A 480 7.22 -19.54 -12.20
C GLU A 480 6.30 -18.31 -12.33
N ARG A 481 6.20 -17.74 -13.54
CA ARG A 481 5.23 -16.65 -13.79
C ARG A 481 3.79 -17.14 -13.71
N VAL A 482 3.50 -18.31 -14.25
CA VAL A 482 2.16 -18.93 -14.15
C VAL A 482 1.80 -19.14 -12.68
N LYS A 483 2.69 -19.69 -11.87
CA LYS A 483 2.48 -19.86 -10.41
C LYS A 483 2.14 -18.54 -9.73
N LYS A 484 2.93 -17.48 -9.97
CA LYS A 484 2.68 -16.15 -9.41
C LYS A 484 1.31 -15.59 -9.82
N LYS A 485 0.89 -15.81 -11.07
CA LYS A 485 -0.44 -15.40 -11.53
C LYS A 485 -1.55 -16.19 -10.84
N MET A 486 -1.37 -17.50 -10.63
CA MET A 486 -2.31 -18.33 -9.86
C MET A 486 -2.41 -17.87 -8.41
N GLU A 487 -1.28 -17.61 -7.77
CA GLU A 487 -1.22 -17.06 -6.40
C GLU A 487 -1.90 -15.68 -6.31
N ALA A 488 -1.82 -14.88 -7.37
CA ALA A 488 -2.53 -13.60 -7.51
C ALA A 488 -4.01 -13.75 -7.92
N GLY A 489 -4.56 -14.97 -7.95
CA GLY A 489 -5.99 -15.25 -8.14
C GLY A 489 -6.44 -15.48 -9.60
N ALA A 490 -5.53 -15.66 -10.55
CA ALA A 490 -5.90 -16.02 -11.92
C ALA A 490 -6.55 -17.41 -11.98
N THR A 491 -7.72 -17.52 -12.61
CA THR A 491 -8.53 -18.74 -12.66
C THR A 491 -8.44 -19.48 -13.99
N PHE A 492 -7.92 -18.84 -15.02
CA PHE A 492 -7.71 -19.44 -16.36
C PHE A 492 -6.51 -18.81 -17.05
N PHE A 493 -6.05 -19.48 -18.10
CA PHE A 493 -4.92 -19.00 -18.91
C PHE A 493 -5.19 -19.14 -20.41
N MET A 494 -4.72 -18.17 -21.18
CA MET A 494 -4.71 -18.22 -22.65
C MET A 494 -3.27 -18.31 -23.14
N THR A 495 -2.98 -19.28 -24.00
CA THR A 495 -1.66 -19.43 -24.63
C THR A 495 -1.49 -18.41 -25.75
N GLN A 496 -0.23 -18.18 -26.16
CA GLN A 496 0.04 -17.57 -27.45
C GLN A 496 -0.44 -18.50 -28.58
N PRO A 497 -0.64 -17.98 -29.83
CA PRO A 497 -1.06 -18.81 -30.95
C PRO A 497 -0.20 -20.07 -31.09
N VAL A 498 -0.87 -21.20 -31.29
CA VAL A 498 -0.23 -22.51 -31.40
C VAL A 498 -0.23 -22.95 -32.87
N PHE A 499 0.95 -23.16 -33.43
CA PHE A 499 1.13 -23.57 -34.80
C PHE A 499 1.67 -25.00 -34.97
N SER A 500 1.79 -25.75 -33.81
CA SER A 500 2.27 -27.13 -33.80
C SER A 500 1.12 -28.10 -33.52
N CYS A 501 0.95 -29.13 -34.38
CA CYS A 501 -0.09 -30.14 -34.21
C CYS A 501 0.03 -30.93 -32.90
N LEU A 502 1.23 -31.09 -32.37
CA LEU A 502 1.45 -31.75 -31.06
C LEU A 502 0.75 -31.07 -29.90
N LEU A 503 0.60 -29.74 -29.95
CA LEU A 503 -0.12 -29.00 -28.92
C LEU A 503 -1.65 -29.04 -29.13
N TYR A 504 -2.11 -29.24 -30.39
CA TYR A 504 -3.54 -29.43 -30.65
C TYR A 504 -4.05 -30.80 -30.23
N THR A 505 -3.19 -31.80 -30.19
CA THR A 505 -3.56 -33.20 -29.94
C THR A 505 -3.20 -33.67 -28.53
N SER A 506 -2.39 -32.93 -27.77
CA SER A 506 -2.21 -33.22 -26.35
C SER A 506 -3.51 -32.86 -25.64
N ASP A 507 -4.18 -33.85 -25.06
CA ASP A 507 -5.24 -33.60 -24.12
C ASP A 507 -4.63 -32.80 -22.96
N ALA A 508 -4.89 -31.50 -22.96
CA ALA A 508 -4.47 -30.58 -21.90
C ALA A 508 -5.34 -30.75 -20.65
N ALA A 509 -5.92 -31.94 -20.46
CA ALA A 509 -6.82 -32.29 -19.38
C ALA A 509 -6.20 -33.25 -18.35
N ASP A 510 -4.89 -33.60 -18.49
CA ASP A 510 -4.16 -34.35 -17.48
C ASP A 510 -3.23 -33.48 -16.64
#